data_5eafb6abc824f72adbeb1037dfd5df24
#
_entry.id   5eafb6abc824f72adbeb1037dfd5df24
#
_cell.length_a   1.000
_cell.length_b   1.000
_cell.length_c   1.000
_cell.angle_alpha   90.00
_cell.angle_beta   90.00
_cell.angle_gamma   90.00
#
_symmetry.space_group_name_H-M   'P 1'
#
loop_
_entity.id
_entity.type
_entity.pdbx_description
1 polymer ?
#
loop_
_entity_poly.entity_id
_entity_poly.type
_entity_poly.pdbx_seq_one_letter_code
_entity_poly.pdbx_strand_id
1 'polypeptide(L)'
;TQQEDLDLRIELKQSEKNLAENIMITDMLRNDMGRISLPGSVEVSAICDVEQYPTVWQMTSTVRSKTEVNIEEIIAALFPCASVTGAPKISSMEIISKIEDTPREIYTGAIGFIAPNRQAQFSVPIRTVLVDKKTNEASYGTGGGIVWDSDFLAEFEECMAKAKVLTTTNTNSNFELFETMLWEPRKGIFLRDLHFSRLKNSATYFNFIYNPEKIENEL
;
A
#
# COMPACT_ATOMS: atom_id res chain seq x y z
N THR A 1 -0.91 -13.09 21.02
CA THR A 1 -0.53 -14.53 21.06
C THR A 1 -0.78 -15.16 19.68
N GLN A 2 -0.19 -16.33 19.41
CA GLN A 2 -0.48 -17.07 18.16
C GLN A 2 -1.97 -17.41 18.00
N GLN A 3 -2.66 -17.67 19.10
CA GLN A 3 -4.09 -17.97 19.07
C GLN A 3 -4.91 -16.73 18.67
N GLU A 4 -4.64 -15.59 19.26
CA GLU A 4 -5.29 -14.32 18.91
C GLU A 4 -5.10 -13.95 17.45
N ASP A 5 -3.89 -14.18 16.92
CA ASP A 5 -3.58 -13.93 15.51
C ASP A 5 -4.38 -14.85 14.58
N LEU A 6 -4.53 -16.12 14.96
CA LEU A 6 -5.36 -17.06 14.22
C LEU A 6 -6.84 -16.69 14.27
N ASP A 7 -7.33 -16.23 15.42
CA ASP A 7 -8.71 -15.80 15.62
C ASP A 7 -9.03 -14.59 14.74
N LEU A 8 -8.13 -13.60 14.66
CA LEU A 8 -8.26 -12.44 13.76
C LEU A 8 -8.33 -12.85 12.28
N ARG A 9 -7.53 -13.83 11.87
CA ARG A 9 -7.60 -14.39 10.52
C ARG A 9 -8.95 -15.01 10.21
N ILE A 10 -9.48 -15.79 11.15
CA ILE A 10 -10.79 -16.46 11.02
C ILE A 10 -11.90 -15.42 10.96
N GLU A 11 -11.86 -14.43 11.85
CA GLU A 11 -12.82 -13.33 11.89
C GLU A 11 -12.85 -12.58 10.54
N LEU A 12 -11.68 -12.20 10.02
CA LEU A 12 -11.61 -11.54 8.72
C LEU A 12 -12.20 -12.41 7.61
N LYS A 13 -11.89 -13.71 7.60
CA LYS A 13 -12.38 -14.64 6.58
C LYS A 13 -13.89 -14.86 6.63
N GLN A 14 -14.51 -14.69 7.78
CA GLN A 14 -15.95 -14.88 8.01
C GLN A 14 -16.74 -13.57 8.01
N SER A 15 -16.07 -12.42 7.92
CA SER A 15 -16.72 -11.11 7.93
C SER A 15 -17.54 -10.89 6.67
N GLU A 16 -18.86 -10.93 6.78
CA GLU A 16 -19.79 -10.70 5.66
C GLU A 16 -19.57 -9.32 5.04
N LYS A 17 -19.31 -8.28 5.85
CA LYS A 17 -19.03 -6.92 5.38
C LYS A 17 -17.78 -6.91 4.49
N ASN A 18 -16.65 -7.46 4.97
CA ASN A 18 -15.38 -7.47 4.22
C ASN A 18 -15.46 -8.32 2.95
N LEU A 19 -16.17 -9.46 3.01
CA LEU A 19 -16.43 -10.30 1.84
C LEU A 19 -17.25 -9.56 0.78
N ALA A 20 -18.37 -8.93 1.18
CA ALA A 20 -19.24 -8.19 0.28
C ALA A 20 -18.50 -7.01 -0.39
N GLU A 21 -17.73 -6.25 0.38
CA GLU A 21 -16.91 -5.15 -0.12
C GLU A 21 -15.86 -5.65 -1.13
N ASN A 22 -15.11 -6.69 -0.77
CA ASN A 22 -14.07 -7.24 -1.64
C ASN A 22 -14.64 -7.78 -2.96
N ILE A 23 -15.77 -8.49 -2.90
CA ILE A 23 -16.46 -9.00 -4.10
C ILE A 23 -16.97 -7.85 -4.97
N MET A 24 -17.58 -6.82 -4.37
CA MET A 24 -18.07 -5.66 -5.10
C MET A 24 -16.93 -4.95 -5.84
N ILE A 25 -15.82 -4.68 -5.17
CA ILE A 25 -14.64 -4.03 -5.77
C ILE A 25 -14.03 -4.92 -6.87
N THR A 26 -13.96 -6.22 -6.65
CA THR A 26 -13.47 -7.19 -7.65
C THR A 26 -14.33 -7.16 -8.91
N ASP A 27 -15.65 -7.08 -8.77
CA ASP A 27 -16.57 -7.03 -9.92
C ASP A 27 -16.44 -5.69 -10.68
N MET A 28 -16.29 -4.59 -9.98
CA MET A 28 -15.99 -3.29 -10.59
C MET A 28 -14.69 -3.32 -11.39
N LEU A 29 -13.64 -3.91 -10.82
CA LEU A 29 -12.35 -4.05 -11.52
C LEU A 29 -12.47 -4.95 -12.75
N ARG A 30 -13.22 -6.05 -12.66
CA ARG A 30 -13.53 -6.89 -13.81
C ARG A 30 -14.24 -6.11 -14.93
N ASN A 31 -15.19 -5.26 -14.57
CA ASN A 31 -15.89 -4.40 -15.51
C ASN A 31 -14.93 -3.40 -16.18
N ASP A 32 -14.11 -2.70 -15.42
CA ASP A 32 -13.13 -1.76 -15.94
C ASP A 32 -12.12 -2.44 -16.87
N MET A 33 -11.58 -3.59 -16.47
CA MET A 33 -10.67 -4.40 -17.29
C MET A 33 -11.36 -4.97 -18.53
N GLY A 34 -12.63 -5.37 -18.41
CA GLY A 34 -13.42 -5.91 -19.53
C GLY A 34 -13.53 -4.95 -20.71
N ARG A 35 -13.48 -3.65 -20.47
CA ARG A 35 -13.55 -2.60 -21.51
C ARG A 35 -12.33 -2.55 -22.44
N ILE A 36 -11.19 -3.05 -21.97
CA ILE A 36 -9.89 -2.97 -22.66
C ILE A 36 -9.27 -4.34 -22.93
N SER A 37 -9.93 -5.41 -22.50
CA SER A 37 -9.39 -6.77 -22.58
C SER A 37 -9.89 -7.51 -23.82
N LEU A 38 -9.11 -8.48 -24.26
CA LEU A 38 -9.56 -9.44 -25.26
C LEU A 38 -10.79 -10.20 -24.74
N PRO A 39 -11.81 -10.42 -25.58
CA PRO A 39 -13.00 -11.15 -25.18
C PRO A 39 -12.68 -12.50 -24.52
N GLY A 40 -13.28 -12.76 -23.36
CA GLY A 40 -13.09 -14.00 -22.59
C GLY A 40 -11.75 -14.12 -21.86
N SER A 41 -10.91 -13.07 -21.84
CA SER A 41 -9.60 -13.12 -21.16
C SER A 41 -9.60 -12.60 -19.72
N VAL A 42 -10.69 -11.98 -19.27
CA VAL A 42 -10.79 -11.50 -17.88
C VAL A 42 -11.03 -12.67 -16.94
N GLU A 43 -10.13 -12.87 -16.01
CA GLU A 43 -10.14 -13.97 -15.05
C GLU A 43 -9.93 -13.44 -13.63
N VAL A 44 -10.67 -13.98 -12.67
CA VAL A 44 -10.41 -13.80 -11.24
C VAL A 44 -9.55 -14.98 -10.80
N SER A 45 -8.26 -14.76 -10.69
CA SER A 45 -7.28 -15.81 -10.33
C SER A 45 -7.21 -16.11 -8.84
N ALA A 46 -7.64 -15.16 -8.00
CA ALA A 46 -7.80 -15.31 -6.56
C ALA A 46 -8.96 -14.42 -6.10
N ILE A 47 -9.80 -14.92 -5.19
CA ILE A 47 -10.93 -14.18 -4.63
C ILE A 47 -10.99 -14.33 -3.11
N CYS A 48 -11.05 -13.20 -2.41
CA CYS A 48 -11.15 -13.14 -0.94
C CYS A 48 -10.06 -13.95 -0.21
N ASP A 49 -8.87 -14.00 -0.76
CA ASP A 49 -7.73 -14.65 -0.12
C ASP A 49 -7.25 -13.81 1.08
N VAL A 50 -7.03 -14.47 2.21
CA VAL A 50 -6.54 -13.82 3.43
C VAL A 50 -5.04 -14.00 3.53
N GLU A 51 -4.31 -12.91 3.34
CA GLU A 51 -2.85 -12.83 3.33
C GLU A 51 -2.32 -12.26 4.65
N GLN A 52 -1.23 -12.84 5.13
CA GLN A 52 -0.54 -12.35 6.32
C GLN A 52 0.52 -11.32 5.97
N TYR A 53 0.43 -10.16 6.56
CA TYR A 53 1.46 -9.13 6.57
C TYR A 53 2.05 -8.99 7.98
N PRO A 54 3.22 -8.37 8.17
CA PRO A 54 3.89 -8.31 9.48
C PRO A 54 3.04 -7.77 10.63
N THR A 55 2.05 -6.93 10.35
CA THR A 55 1.24 -6.24 11.36
C THR A 55 -0.26 -6.42 11.19
N VAL A 56 -0.73 -6.99 10.08
CA VAL A 56 -2.16 -7.09 9.76
C VAL A 56 -2.46 -8.31 8.89
N TRP A 57 -3.68 -8.84 9.01
CA TRP A 57 -4.29 -9.72 8.02
C TRP A 57 -5.03 -8.88 6.99
N GLN A 58 -4.90 -9.21 5.72
CA GLN A 58 -5.56 -8.49 4.64
C GLN A 58 -6.29 -9.45 3.70
N MET A 59 -7.51 -9.08 3.31
CA MET A 59 -8.27 -9.81 2.31
C MET A 59 -7.99 -9.22 0.93
N THR A 60 -7.53 -10.06 0.00
CA THR A 60 -7.14 -9.65 -1.35
C THR A 60 -7.89 -10.45 -2.40
N SER A 61 -8.07 -9.84 -3.57
CA SER A 61 -8.52 -10.52 -4.78
C SER A 61 -7.66 -10.10 -5.97
N THR A 62 -7.45 -11.02 -6.90
CA THR A 62 -6.61 -10.78 -8.07
C THR A 62 -7.41 -11.00 -9.36
N VAL A 63 -7.47 -9.96 -10.17
CA VAL A 63 -8.06 -10.03 -11.53
C VAL A 63 -6.95 -9.92 -12.55
N ARG A 64 -7.00 -10.78 -13.56
CA ARG A 64 -6.05 -10.81 -14.68
C ARG A 64 -6.78 -10.70 -16.00
N SER A 65 -6.11 -10.13 -16.98
CA SER A 65 -6.63 -10.14 -18.36
C SER A 65 -5.51 -9.99 -19.38
N LYS A 66 -5.83 -10.23 -20.64
CA LYS A 66 -4.96 -9.96 -21.78
C LYS A 66 -5.50 -8.76 -22.54
N THR A 67 -4.62 -7.83 -22.92
CA THR A 67 -4.99 -6.62 -23.65
C THR A 67 -3.94 -6.30 -24.72
N GLU A 68 -4.39 -5.69 -25.81
CA GLU A 68 -3.53 -5.19 -26.89
C GLU A 68 -3.51 -3.66 -26.95
N VAL A 69 -4.34 -2.99 -26.13
CA VAL A 69 -4.41 -1.53 -26.11
C VAL A 69 -3.11 -0.91 -25.56
N ASN A 70 -2.89 0.36 -25.84
CA ASN A 70 -1.73 1.09 -25.32
C ASN A 70 -1.87 1.41 -23.83
N ILE A 71 -0.80 1.90 -23.22
CA ILE A 71 -0.76 2.18 -21.78
C ILE A 71 -1.70 3.34 -21.38
N GLU A 72 -1.91 4.31 -22.28
CA GLU A 72 -2.80 5.45 -22.04
C GLU A 72 -4.25 4.98 -21.91
N GLU A 73 -4.69 4.07 -22.79
CA GLU A 73 -6.02 3.45 -22.73
C GLU A 73 -6.20 2.59 -21.47
N ILE A 74 -5.14 1.86 -21.05
CA ILE A 74 -5.15 1.10 -19.80
C ILE A 74 -5.36 2.04 -18.61
N ILE A 75 -4.58 3.13 -18.53
CA ILE A 75 -4.73 4.12 -17.46
C ILE A 75 -6.13 4.75 -17.51
N ALA A 76 -6.62 5.15 -18.67
CA ALA A 76 -7.94 5.77 -18.81
C ALA A 76 -9.09 4.84 -18.37
N ALA A 77 -8.94 3.52 -18.54
CA ALA A 77 -9.95 2.56 -18.13
C ALA A 77 -9.90 2.25 -16.61
N LEU A 78 -8.70 2.14 -16.04
CA LEU A 78 -8.50 1.69 -14.66
C LEU A 78 -8.43 2.83 -13.64
N PHE A 79 -8.06 4.04 -14.07
CA PHE A 79 -7.96 5.20 -13.19
C PHE A 79 -9.23 6.07 -13.22
N PRO A 80 -9.67 6.58 -12.07
CA PRO A 80 -9.22 6.24 -10.72
C PRO A 80 -9.63 4.81 -10.32
N CYS A 81 -8.90 4.26 -9.33
CA CYS A 81 -9.15 2.90 -8.86
C CYS A 81 -10.57 2.76 -8.27
N ALA A 82 -11.22 1.65 -8.56
CA ALA A 82 -12.59 1.36 -8.09
C ALA A 82 -12.70 1.40 -6.56
N SER A 83 -11.70 0.87 -5.85
CA SER A 83 -11.69 0.79 -4.38
C SER A 83 -11.63 2.13 -3.64
N VAL A 84 -11.32 3.23 -4.35
CA VAL A 84 -11.23 4.57 -3.77
C VAL A 84 -12.27 5.55 -4.34
N THR A 85 -13.19 5.04 -5.13
CA THR A 85 -14.30 5.81 -5.72
C THR A 85 -15.65 5.34 -5.23
N GLY A 86 -16.12 4.19 -5.66
CA GLY A 86 -17.41 3.59 -5.29
C GLY A 86 -18.14 2.99 -6.47
N ALA A 87 -19.25 2.32 -6.19
CA ALA A 87 -20.11 1.67 -7.16
C ALA A 87 -21.49 2.34 -7.23
N PRO A 88 -22.00 2.78 -8.39
CA PRO A 88 -21.36 2.87 -9.71
C PRO A 88 -20.28 3.98 -9.76
N LYS A 89 -19.15 3.72 -10.42
CA LYS A 89 -17.94 4.57 -10.39
C LYS A 89 -18.22 6.03 -10.78
N ILE A 90 -18.88 6.26 -11.93
CA ILE A 90 -19.16 7.61 -12.45
C ILE A 90 -20.03 8.39 -11.48
N SER A 91 -21.15 7.82 -11.03
CA SER A 91 -22.06 8.47 -10.09
C SER A 91 -21.41 8.80 -8.77
N SER A 92 -20.59 7.87 -8.25
CA SER A 92 -19.84 8.09 -7.00
C SER A 92 -18.83 9.22 -7.15
N MET A 93 -18.11 9.28 -8.27
CA MET A 93 -17.16 10.38 -8.56
C MET A 93 -17.86 11.72 -8.68
N GLU A 94 -19.04 11.79 -9.28
CA GLU A 94 -19.87 13.02 -9.34
C GLU A 94 -20.30 13.49 -7.96
N ILE A 95 -20.64 12.56 -7.07
CA ILE A 95 -21.02 12.87 -5.68
C ILE A 95 -19.79 13.37 -4.92
N ILE A 96 -18.68 12.65 -4.99
CA ILE A 96 -17.40 13.01 -4.35
C ILE A 96 -16.99 14.43 -4.76
N SER A 97 -17.06 14.76 -6.05
CA SER A 97 -16.70 16.09 -6.57
C SER A 97 -17.58 17.25 -6.07
N LYS A 98 -18.77 16.93 -5.55
CA LYS A 98 -19.69 17.92 -4.98
C LYS A 98 -19.58 18.07 -3.46
N ILE A 99 -19.07 17.03 -2.80
CA ILE A 99 -19.02 16.95 -1.33
C ILE A 99 -17.62 17.34 -0.82
N GLU A 100 -16.56 16.94 -1.54
CA GLU A 100 -15.21 17.28 -1.13
C GLU A 100 -14.81 18.67 -1.62
N ASP A 101 -14.50 19.55 -0.68
CA ASP A 101 -14.15 20.96 -0.96
C ASP A 101 -12.70 21.13 -1.47
N THR A 102 -11.86 20.11 -1.25
CA THR A 102 -10.43 20.14 -1.63
C THR A 102 -10.06 18.98 -2.54
N PRO A 103 -9.15 19.18 -3.51
CA PRO A 103 -8.67 18.10 -4.35
C PRO A 103 -7.88 17.08 -3.53
N ARG A 104 -8.03 15.81 -3.86
CA ARG A 104 -7.30 14.71 -3.21
C ARG A 104 -5.81 14.68 -3.56
N GLU A 105 -5.40 15.40 -4.62
CA GLU A 105 -4.03 15.44 -5.15
C GLU A 105 -3.47 14.03 -5.39
N ILE A 106 -2.35 13.71 -4.71
CA ILE A 106 -1.72 12.40 -4.79
C ILE A 106 -2.52 11.32 -4.05
N TYR A 107 -3.26 11.69 -3.00
CA TYR A 107 -4.07 10.72 -2.24
C TYR A 107 -5.11 10.06 -3.13
N THR A 108 -5.20 8.72 -3.09
CA THR A 108 -6.05 7.90 -3.98
C THR A 108 -5.74 8.01 -5.49
N GLY A 109 -4.63 8.62 -5.84
CA GLY A 109 -4.13 8.72 -7.21
C GLY A 109 -3.46 7.43 -7.69
N ALA A 110 -2.35 7.56 -8.42
CA ALA A 110 -1.52 6.44 -8.86
C ALA A 110 -0.04 6.84 -8.85
N ILE A 111 0.79 6.02 -8.20
CA ILE A 111 2.25 6.17 -8.23
C ILE A 111 2.86 4.89 -8.78
N GLY A 112 3.76 5.01 -9.74
CA GLY A 112 4.37 3.84 -10.33
C GLY A 112 5.40 4.17 -11.39
N PHE A 113 5.73 3.18 -12.20
CA PHE A 113 6.65 3.34 -13.32
C PHE A 113 6.16 2.59 -14.55
N ILE A 114 6.66 3.04 -15.70
CA ILE A 114 6.48 2.40 -17.00
C ILE A 114 7.87 2.18 -17.58
N ALA A 115 8.20 0.95 -17.95
CA ALA A 115 9.45 0.57 -18.57
C ALA A 115 9.31 0.42 -20.10
N PRO A 116 10.41 0.50 -20.89
CA PRO A 116 10.35 0.45 -22.35
C PRO A 116 9.73 -0.84 -22.93
N ASN A 117 9.80 -1.96 -22.21
CA ASN A 117 9.24 -3.25 -22.63
C ASN A 117 7.74 -3.43 -22.27
N ARG A 118 7.00 -2.35 -22.05
CA ARG A 118 5.60 -2.33 -21.58
C ARG A 118 5.40 -2.89 -20.18
N GLN A 119 6.44 -3.17 -19.42
CA GLN A 119 6.27 -3.45 -18.01
C GLN A 119 5.88 -2.16 -17.28
N ALA A 120 4.84 -2.24 -16.48
CA ALA A 120 4.40 -1.13 -15.66
C ALA A 120 3.90 -1.66 -14.32
N GLN A 121 4.11 -0.87 -13.27
CA GLN A 121 3.58 -1.17 -11.96
C GLN A 121 3.13 0.13 -11.31
N PHE A 122 1.91 0.12 -10.79
CA PHE A 122 1.32 1.25 -10.08
C PHE A 122 0.74 0.79 -8.75
N SER A 123 0.81 1.67 -7.76
CA SER A 123 0.06 1.53 -6.51
C SER A 123 -0.87 2.71 -6.32
N VAL A 124 -1.96 2.48 -5.60
CA VAL A 124 -2.85 3.55 -5.14
C VAL A 124 -2.25 4.13 -3.87
N PRO A 125 -1.84 5.43 -3.87
CA PRO A 125 -1.23 6.06 -2.71
C PRO A 125 -2.28 6.38 -1.64
N ILE A 126 -2.53 5.39 -0.80
CA ILE A 126 -3.18 5.50 0.50
C ILE A 126 -2.10 5.38 1.59
N ARG A 127 -2.34 5.88 2.79
CA ARG A 127 -1.35 5.89 3.88
C ARG A 127 0.00 6.49 3.45
N THR A 128 -0.07 7.52 2.63
CA THR A 128 1.07 8.17 2.00
C THR A 128 1.13 9.63 2.44
N VAL A 129 2.30 10.07 2.90
CA VAL A 129 2.54 11.46 3.28
C VAL A 129 3.11 12.21 2.09
N LEU A 130 2.51 13.34 1.75
CA LEU A 130 3.05 14.31 0.80
C LEU A 130 3.77 15.41 1.57
N VAL A 131 5.06 15.65 1.26
CA VAL A 131 5.84 16.70 1.89
C VAL A 131 6.22 17.75 0.84
N ASP A 132 5.73 18.96 1.01
CA ASP A 132 6.20 20.11 0.22
C ASP A 132 7.49 20.67 0.86
N LYS A 133 8.61 20.46 0.18
CA LYS A 133 9.92 20.93 0.64
C LYS A 133 10.09 22.46 0.60
N LYS A 134 9.21 23.18 -0.11
CA LYS A 134 9.29 24.65 -0.21
C LYS A 134 8.59 25.31 0.97
N THR A 135 7.41 24.80 1.32
CA THR A 135 6.62 25.32 2.46
C THR A 135 6.96 24.63 3.76
N ASN A 136 7.65 23.46 3.70
CA ASN A 136 7.91 22.57 4.82
C ASN A 136 6.63 22.04 5.48
N GLU A 137 5.58 21.90 4.68
CA GLU A 137 4.30 21.36 5.10
C GLU A 137 4.18 19.90 4.69
N ALA A 138 3.49 19.11 5.52
CA ALA A 138 3.18 17.72 5.23
C ALA A 138 1.66 17.52 5.23
N SER A 139 1.15 16.85 4.21
CA SER A 139 -0.25 16.46 4.11
C SER A 139 -0.40 14.95 4.07
N TYR A 140 -1.45 14.45 4.70
CA TYR A 140 -1.77 13.03 4.76
C TYR A 140 -3.27 12.83 4.57
N GLY A 141 -3.64 12.24 3.43
CA GLY A 141 -5.04 11.91 3.14
C GLY A 141 -5.46 10.64 3.89
N THR A 142 -6.65 10.70 4.52
CA THR A 142 -7.30 9.55 5.13
C THR A 142 -8.78 9.54 4.81
N GLY A 143 -9.39 8.36 4.79
CA GLY A 143 -10.81 8.18 4.50
C GLY A 143 -11.22 6.71 4.65
N GLY A 144 -12.51 6.47 4.54
CA GLY A 144 -13.15 5.16 4.59
C GLY A 144 -14.10 4.91 3.43
N GLY A 145 -14.58 3.68 3.30
CA GLY A 145 -15.66 3.30 2.40
C GLY A 145 -16.99 3.52 3.09
N ILE A 146 -17.83 4.36 2.52
CA ILE A 146 -19.17 4.63 3.07
C ILE A 146 -20.18 3.69 2.40
N VAL A 147 -20.89 2.94 3.20
CA VAL A 147 -21.97 2.05 2.80
C VAL A 147 -23.26 2.41 3.52
N TRP A 148 -24.39 1.80 3.12
CA TRP A 148 -25.70 2.14 3.69
C TRP A 148 -25.77 2.00 5.21
N ASP A 149 -25.08 1.01 5.77
CA ASP A 149 -25.07 0.71 7.21
C ASP A 149 -23.92 1.40 7.96
N SER A 150 -23.17 2.32 7.30
CA SER A 150 -22.09 3.06 7.94
C SER A 150 -22.63 3.99 9.04
N ASP A 151 -21.99 3.91 10.22
CA ASP A 151 -22.20 4.87 11.31
C ASP A 151 -21.19 6.01 11.23
N PHE A 152 -21.65 7.25 11.31
CA PHE A 152 -20.80 8.42 11.16
C PHE A 152 -19.63 8.47 12.17
N LEU A 153 -19.90 8.15 13.43
CA LEU A 153 -18.85 8.21 14.46
C LEU A 153 -17.82 7.10 14.26
N ALA A 154 -18.29 5.89 13.94
CA ALA A 154 -17.39 4.76 13.67
C ALA A 154 -16.48 5.02 12.46
N GLU A 155 -17.01 5.56 11.36
CA GLU A 155 -16.22 5.91 10.17
C GLU A 155 -15.20 7.04 10.47
N PHE A 156 -15.60 8.03 11.26
CA PHE A 156 -14.68 9.09 11.68
C PHE A 156 -13.57 8.56 12.59
N GLU A 157 -13.90 7.70 13.56
CA GLU A 157 -12.92 7.05 14.43
C GLU A 157 -11.95 6.18 13.62
N GLU A 158 -12.42 5.48 12.59
CA GLU A 158 -11.59 4.71 11.67
C GLU A 158 -10.60 5.61 10.91
N CYS A 159 -11.06 6.77 10.41
CA CYS A 159 -10.19 7.76 9.79
C CYS A 159 -9.10 8.25 10.74
N MET A 160 -9.46 8.55 11.99
CA MET A 160 -8.52 8.97 13.03
C MET A 160 -7.54 7.85 13.40
N ALA A 161 -8.00 6.59 13.45
CA ALA A 161 -7.15 5.44 13.69
C ALA A 161 -6.11 5.25 12.57
N LYS A 162 -6.52 5.44 11.31
CA LYS A 162 -5.61 5.42 10.15
C LYS A 162 -4.54 6.52 10.20
N ALA A 163 -4.86 7.68 10.78
CA ALA A 163 -3.92 8.79 10.95
C ALA A 163 -2.92 8.57 12.10
N LYS A 164 -3.20 7.70 13.07
CA LYS A 164 -2.31 7.43 14.22
C LYS A 164 -0.92 6.97 13.81
N VAL A 165 -0.75 6.38 12.64
CA VAL A 165 0.57 5.96 12.13
C VAL A 165 1.58 7.11 12.08
N LEU A 166 1.12 8.36 11.93
CA LEU A 166 1.96 9.55 11.89
C LEU A 166 2.47 9.97 13.27
N THR A 167 1.75 9.64 14.32
CA THR A 167 2.02 10.08 15.70
C THR A 167 2.55 8.95 16.59
N THR A 168 2.44 7.71 16.11
CA THR A 168 2.96 6.56 16.86
C THR A 168 4.46 6.48 16.69
N THR A 169 5.19 7.01 17.65
CA THR A 169 6.61 6.73 17.79
C THR A 169 6.76 5.30 18.27
N ASN A 170 7.25 4.44 17.39
CA ASN A 170 7.53 3.04 17.76
C ASN A 170 8.76 3.02 18.66
N THR A 171 8.55 3.21 19.98
CA THR A 171 9.62 3.22 21.00
C THR A 171 10.06 1.81 21.39
N ASN A 172 9.38 0.77 20.92
CA ASN A 172 9.70 -0.64 21.18
C ASN A 172 10.12 -1.33 19.87
N SER A 173 11.28 -1.00 19.36
CA SER A 173 11.91 -1.80 18.33
C SER A 173 12.63 -3.00 18.97
N ASN A 174 11.92 -4.11 19.18
CA ASN A 174 12.53 -5.41 19.45
C ASN A 174 13.19 -5.99 18.19
N PHE A 175 13.93 -5.17 17.46
CA PHE A 175 14.70 -5.63 16.31
C PHE A 175 16.12 -5.10 16.40
N GLU A 176 17.03 -5.80 15.78
CA GLU A 176 18.43 -5.42 15.65
C GLU A 176 18.73 -5.01 14.21
N LEU A 177 19.68 -4.11 14.04
CA LEU A 177 20.20 -3.78 12.73
C LEU A 177 21.31 -4.79 12.39
N PHE A 178 21.22 -5.37 11.22
CA PHE A 178 22.26 -6.24 10.69
C PHE A 178 22.67 -5.81 9.28
N GLU A 179 23.89 -6.17 8.91
CA GLU A 179 24.46 -5.93 7.59
C GLU A 179 25.08 -7.21 7.06
N THR A 180 24.77 -7.57 5.83
CA THR A 180 25.39 -8.70 5.16
C THR A 180 26.46 -8.22 4.21
N MET A 181 27.70 -8.73 4.39
CA MET A 181 28.86 -8.30 3.63
C MET A 181 29.56 -9.49 2.99
N LEU A 182 30.03 -9.33 1.75
CA LEU A 182 30.86 -10.33 1.10
C LEU A 182 32.31 -10.12 1.56
N TRP A 183 32.90 -11.14 2.18
CA TRP A 183 34.31 -11.17 2.50
C TRP A 183 35.06 -12.03 1.48
N GLU A 184 36.15 -11.46 0.91
CA GLU A 184 37.02 -12.17 -0.01
C GLU A 184 38.42 -12.36 0.61
N PRO A 185 38.98 -13.59 0.54
CA PRO A 185 40.34 -13.82 1.02
C PRO A 185 41.34 -12.88 0.35
N ARG A 186 42.18 -12.21 1.13
CA ARG A 186 43.22 -11.25 0.69
C ARG A 186 42.73 -9.91 0.18
N LYS A 187 41.43 -9.71 -0.01
CA LYS A 187 40.83 -8.45 -0.45
C LYS A 187 40.00 -7.77 0.64
N GLY A 188 39.55 -8.54 1.64
CA GLY A 188 38.70 -8.05 2.71
C GLY A 188 37.23 -7.93 2.31
N ILE A 189 36.52 -7.01 2.92
CA ILE A 189 35.10 -6.83 2.70
C ILE A 189 34.85 -6.03 1.44
N PHE A 190 34.10 -6.63 0.49
CA PHE A 190 33.69 -5.97 -0.74
C PHE A 190 32.77 -4.79 -0.43
N LEU A 191 33.04 -3.63 -1.03
CA LEU A 191 32.28 -2.37 -0.84
C LEU A 191 32.09 -1.95 0.64
N ARG A 192 33.11 -2.20 1.50
CA ARG A 192 33.08 -1.95 2.94
C ARG A 192 32.50 -0.58 3.31
N ASP A 193 32.98 0.48 2.69
CA ASP A 193 32.58 1.85 3.04
C ASP A 193 31.10 2.11 2.73
N LEU A 194 30.56 1.51 1.70
CA LEU A 194 29.14 1.61 1.37
C LEU A 194 28.26 0.85 2.36
N HIS A 195 28.69 -0.33 2.80
CA HIS A 195 28.02 -1.09 3.85
C HIS A 195 27.98 -0.30 5.17
N PHE A 196 29.10 0.26 5.60
CA PHE A 196 29.19 1.08 6.81
C PHE A 196 28.33 2.34 6.69
N SER A 197 28.35 3.01 5.54
CA SER A 197 27.50 4.17 5.29
C SER A 197 26.01 3.83 5.39
N ARG A 198 25.58 2.70 4.80
CA ARG A 198 24.21 2.23 4.88
C ARG A 198 23.81 1.88 6.30
N LEU A 199 24.66 1.14 7.04
CA LEU A 199 24.41 0.79 8.44
C LEU A 199 24.30 2.03 9.32
N LYS A 200 25.19 3.02 9.13
CA LYS A 200 25.13 4.31 9.83
C LYS A 200 23.83 5.06 9.56
N ASN A 201 23.40 5.13 8.30
CA ASN A 201 22.15 5.79 7.91
C ASN A 201 20.94 5.08 8.53
N SER A 202 20.93 3.76 8.53
CA SER A 202 19.88 2.96 9.16
C SER A 202 19.86 3.16 10.69
N ALA A 203 21.03 3.15 11.32
CA ALA A 203 21.14 3.43 12.77
C ALA A 203 20.61 4.83 13.13
N THR A 204 20.94 5.83 12.32
CA THR A 204 20.42 7.19 12.50
C THR A 204 18.89 7.22 12.32
N TYR A 205 18.37 6.58 11.28
CA TYR A 205 16.94 6.56 10.97
C TYR A 205 16.12 5.89 12.08
N PHE A 206 16.62 4.77 12.61
CA PHE A 206 15.92 3.99 13.64
C PHE A 206 16.34 4.38 15.08
N ASN A 207 17.14 5.42 15.24
CA ASN A 207 17.63 5.91 16.53
C ASN A 207 18.44 4.86 17.33
N PHE A 208 19.24 4.04 16.63
CA PHE A 208 20.22 3.14 17.24
C PHE A 208 21.55 3.85 17.47
N ILE A 209 22.26 3.42 18.50
CA ILE A 209 23.62 3.90 18.76
C ILE A 209 24.56 3.27 17.72
N TYR A 210 25.18 4.07 16.87
CA TYR A 210 26.17 3.64 15.91
C TYR A 210 27.59 3.82 16.48
N ASN A 211 28.28 2.72 16.71
CA ASN A 211 29.67 2.71 17.16
C ASN A 211 30.55 1.99 16.13
N PRO A 212 31.20 2.73 15.22
CA PRO A 212 32.02 2.14 14.16
C PRO A 212 33.24 1.36 14.71
N GLU A 213 33.88 1.84 15.77
CA GLU A 213 35.06 1.19 16.36
C GLU A 213 34.72 -0.19 16.92
N LYS A 214 33.55 -0.33 17.57
CA LYS A 214 33.08 -1.62 18.05
C LYS A 214 32.82 -2.59 16.90
N ILE A 215 32.18 -2.12 15.82
CA ILE A 215 31.86 -2.95 14.65
C ILE A 215 33.15 -3.38 13.94
N GLU A 216 34.13 -2.49 13.81
CA GLU A 216 35.43 -2.80 13.19
C GLU A 216 36.23 -3.82 13.97
N ASN A 217 36.14 -3.82 15.28
CA ASN A 217 36.84 -4.77 16.13
C ASN A 217 36.20 -6.19 16.12
N GLU A 218 34.96 -6.32 15.68
CA GLU A 218 34.24 -7.59 15.57
C GLU A 218 34.34 -8.22 14.16
N LEU A 219 34.91 -7.51 13.18
CA LEU A 219 35.13 -7.96 11.79
C LEU A 219 36.56 -8.46 11.56
#